data_60091a31f88d551544a5d1d5c21c7c92
#
_entry.id   60091a31f88d551544a5d1d5c21c7c92
#
_cell.length_a   1.000
_cell.length_b   1.000
_cell.length_c   1.000
_cell.angle_alpha   90.00
_cell.angle_beta   90.00
_cell.angle_gamma   90.00
#
_symmetry.space_group_name_H-M   'P 1'
#
loop_
_entity.id
_entity.type
_entity.pdbx_description
1 polymer ?
#
loop_
_entity_poly.entity_id
_entity_poly.type
_entity_poly.pdbx_seq_one_letter_code
_entity_poly.pdbx_strand_id
1 'polypeptide(L)'
;MRHVSLREFRTRGAKALADVPAGETTLLVGQNGPAYFLVPVFGDVIKEDRELRRAMALASLRESWRLAEASGANLITEEEIEAEIDAVRSARLRRKAR
;
A
#
# COMPACT_ATOMS: atom_id res chain seq x y z
N MET A 1 14.42 -4.45 5.96
CA MET A 1 13.28 -3.88 6.71
C MET A 1 13.61 -3.85 8.19
N ARG A 2 13.43 -2.71 8.81
CA ARG A 2 13.63 -2.56 10.25
C ARG A 2 12.31 -2.73 10.98
N HIS A 3 12.38 -3.23 12.22
CA HIS A 3 11.22 -3.37 13.08
C HIS A 3 11.36 -2.42 14.27
N VAL A 4 10.36 -1.59 14.47
CA VAL A 4 10.30 -0.65 15.59
C VAL A 4 8.96 -0.83 16.27
N SER A 5 8.94 -0.91 17.61
CA SER A 5 7.67 -0.99 18.30
C SER A 5 6.88 0.32 18.18
N LEU A 6 5.57 0.21 18.06
CA LEU A 6 4.71 1.38 18.02
C LEU A 6 4.86 2.22 19.29
N ARG A 7 5.07 1.57 20.42
CA ARG A 7 5.30 2.23 21.71
C ARG A 7 6.59 3.06 21.68
N GLU A 8 7.69 2.49 21.16
CA GLU A 8 8.95 3.20 21.05
C GLU A 8 8.83 4.38 20.09
N PHE A 9 8.19 4.19 18.96
CA PHE A 9 7.96 5.27 18.01
C PHE A 9 7.12 6.40 18.62
N ARG A 10 6.10 6.05 19.39
CA ARG A 10 5.25 7.03 20.05
C ARG A 10 6.00 7.82 21.12
N THR A 11 6.90 7.16 21.84
CA THR A 11 7.69 7.78 22.91
C THR A 11 8.85 8.63 22.39
N ARG A 12 9.58 8.10 21.41
CA ARG A 12 10.80 8.73 20.88
C ARG A 12 10.60 9.52 19.59
N GLY A 13 9.48 9.30 18.91
CA GLY A 13 9.19 9.96 17.64
C GLY A 13 10.23 9.57 16.58
N ALA A 14 10.66 10.56 15.79
CA ALA A 14 11.61 10.35 14.72
C ALA A 14 12.96 9.78 15.19
N LYS A 15 13.32 9.98 16.45
CA LYS A 15 14.56 9.43 17.03
C LYS A 15 14.57 7.90 17.01
N ALA A 16 13.40 7.27 17.07
CA ALA A 16 13.30 5.82 16.98
C ALA A 16 13.75 5.27 15.61
N LEU A 17 13.81 6.14 14.60
CA LEU A 17 14.20 5.80 13.25
C LEU A 17 15.67 6.14 12.94
N ALA A 18 16.41 6.64 13.93
CA ALA A 18 17.79 7.11 13.72
C ALA A 18 18.73 6.03 13.16
N ASP A 19 18.50 4.77 13.55
CA ASP A 19 19.32 3.65 13.13
C ASP A 19 18.88 3.02 11.81
N VAL A 20 17.81 3.52 11.21
CA VAL A 20 17.30 2.99 9.95
C VAL A 20 18.14 3.55 8.79
N PRO A 21 18.76 2.70 7.97
CA PRO A 21 19.50 3.18 6.81
C PRO A 21 18.60 3.94 5.83
N ALA A 22 19.17 4.91 5.14
CA ALA A 22 18.44 5.67 4.12
C ALA A 22 17.86 4.72 3.07
N GLY A 23 16.59 4.93 2.74
CA GLY A 23 15.90 4.14 1.72
C GLY A 23 15.32 2.80 2.22
N GLU A 24 15.54 2.45 3.47
CA GLU A 24 14.98 1.22 4.03
C GLU A 24 13.60 1.48 4.65
N THR A 25 12.69 0.52 4.46
CA THR A 25 11.36 0.59 5.07
C THR A 25 11.41 0.18 6.54
N THR A 26 10.48 0.69 7.32
CA THR A 26 10.34 0.35 8.74
C THR A 26 8.95 -0.22 8.99
N LEU A 27 8.90 -1.32 9.72
CA LEU A 27 7.64 -1.90 10.18
C LEU A 27 7.38 -1.46 11.61
N LEU A 28 6.26 -0.78 11.83
CA LEU A 28 5.80 -0.44 13.18
C LEU A 28 4.95 -1.58 13.70
N VAL A 29 5.38 -2.16 14.81
CA VAL A 29 4.75 -3.33 15.41
C VAL A 29 3.98 -2.93 16.66
N GLY A 30 2.67 -3.21 16.67
CA GLY A 30 1.81 -3.01 17.82
C GLY A 30 1.70 -4.27 18.68
N GLN A 31 0.87 -4.21 19.72
CA GLN A 31 0.66 -5.34 20.63
C GLN A 31 0.06 -6.56 19.94
N ASN A 32 -0.78 -6.34 18.94
CA ASN A 32 -1.48 -7.40 18.22
C ASN A 32 -0.80 -7.78 16.90
N GLY A 33 0.42 -7.35 16.69
CA GLY A 33 1.19 -7.64 15.50
C GLY A 33 1.52 -6.39 14.68
N PRO A 34 1.93 -6.56 13.41
CA PRO A 34 2.26 -5.43 12.54
C PRO A 34 1.11 -4.46 12.39
N ALA A 35 1.40 -3.16 12.47
CA ALA A 35 0.40 -2.10 12.38
C ALA A 35 0.56 -1.22 11.15
N TYR A 36 1.76 -0.71 10.90
CA TYR A 36 2.03 0.23 9.81
C TYR A 36 3.38 0.00 9.17
N PHE A 37 3.49 0.34 7.89
CA PHE A 37 4.77 0.54 7.24
C PHE A 37 5.10 2.01 7.16
N LEU A 38 6.34 2.36 7.45
CA LEU A 38 6.90 3.65 7.13
C LEU A 38 7.77 3.50 5.90
N VAL A 39 7.43 4.23 4.86
CA VAL A 39 8.10 4.15 3.56
C VAL A 39 8.86 5.46 3.32
N PRO A 40 10.16 5.40 3.02
CA PRO A 40 10.92 6.62 2.76
C PRO A 40 10.47 7.31 1.47
N VAL A 41 10.56 8.63 1.46
CA VAL A 41 10.28 9.44 0.27
C VAL A 41 11.59 9.73 -0.43
N PHE A 42 11.67 9.47 -1.74
CA PHE A 42 12.89 9.65 -2.51
C PHE A 42 12.95 10.98 -3.25
N GLY A 43 11.81 11.58 -3.58
CA GLY A 43 11.81 12.85 -4.29
C GLY A 43 10.40 13.44 -4.41
N ASP A 44 9.66 13.04 -5.41
CA ASP A 44 8.33 13.60 -5.69
C ASP A 44 7.26 12.94 -4.80
N VAL A 45 6.87 13.64 -3.74
CA VAL A 45 5.91 13.15 -2.75
C VAL A 45 4.57 12.75 -3.39
N ILE A 46 4.07 13.59 -4.29
CA ILE A 46 2.76 13.36 -4.92
C ILE A 46 2.80 12.13 -5.83
N LYS A 47 3.84 12.01 -6.62
CA LYS A 47 4.04 10.87 -7.51
C LYS A 47 4.19 9.58 -6.71
N GLU A 48 5.03 9.61 -5.69
CA GLU A 48 5.29 8.43 -4.84
C GLU A 48 4.07 8.01 -4.06
N ASP A 49 3.29 8.95 -3.54
CA ASP A 49 2.01 8.64 -2.87
C ASP A 49 1.05 7.95 -3.85
N ARG A 50 0.98 8.43 -5.08
CA ARG A 50 0.11 7.85 -6.10
C ARG A 50 0.52 6.42 -6.45
N GLU A 51 1.81 6.19 -6.62
CA GLU A 51 2.37 4.86 -6.89
C GLU A 51 2.09 3.90 -5.74
N LEU A 52 2.27 4.37 -4.51
CA LEU A 52 2.02 3.58 -3.31
C LEU A 52 0.55 3.21 -3.17
N ARG A 53 -0.35 4.16 -3.39
CA ARG A 53 -1.80 3.90 -3.37
C ARG A 53 -2.21 2.88 -4.41
N ARG A 54 -1.62 2.96 -5.60
CA ARG A 54 -1.89 1.98 -6.65
C ARG A 54 -1.45 0.58 -6.23
N ALA A 55 -0.24 0.47 -5.66
CA ALA A 55 0.26 -0.81 -5.18
C ALA A 55 -0.62 -1.40 -4.09
N MET A 56 -1.08 -0.57 -3.16
CA MET A 56 -1.98 -0.99 -2.08
C MET A 56 -3.33 -1.45 -2.61
N ALA A 57 -3.88 -0.74 -3.58
CA ALA A 57 -5.15 -1.12 -4.20
C ALA A 57 -5.06 -2.46 -4.92
N LEU A 58 -3.97 -2.69 -5.67
CA LEU A 58 -3.74 -3.96 -6.35
C LEU A 58 -3.56 -5.11 -5.36
N ALA A 59 -2.82 -4.89 -4.28
CA ALA A 59 -2.63 -5.89 -3.24
C ALA A 59 -3.97 -6.28 -2.59
N SER A 60 -4.82 -5.30 -2.32
CA SER A 60 -6.15 -5.52 -1.75
C SER A 60 -7.05 -6.33 -2.69
N LEU A 61 -7.01 -6.01 -3.99
CA LEU A 61 -7.78 -6.75 -5.00
C LEU A 61 -7.29 -8.19 -5.14
N ARG A 62 -5.98 -8.40 -5.14
CA ARG A 62 -5.41 -9.75 -5.20
C ARG A 62 -5.81 -10.59 -4.00
N GLU A 63 -5.82 -9.99 -2.82
CA GLU A 63 -6.25 -10.68 -1.61
C GLU A 63 -7.73 -11.04 -1.66
N SER A 64 -8.60 -10.12 -2.10
CA SER A 64 -10.02 -10.39 -2.29
C SER A 64 -10.26 -11.49 -3.32
N TRP A 65 -9.52 -11.45 -4.42
CA TRP A 65 -9.61 -12.46 -5.48
C TRP A 65 -9.16 -13.82 -4.98
N ARG A 66 -8.05 -13.86 -4.22
CA ARG A 66 -7.55 -15.11 -3.63
C ARG A 66 -8.56 -15.74 -2.70
N LEU A 67 -9.21 -14.95 -1.87
CA LEU A 67 -10.27 -15.42 -0.95
C LEU A 67 -11.49 -15.93 -1.71
N ALA A 68 -11.88 -15.23 -2.77
CA ALA A 68 -13.00 -15.64 -3.61
C ALA A 68 -12.70 -16.94 -4.35
N GLU A 69 -11.48 -17.11 -4.84
CA GLU A 69 -11.03 -18.33 -5.49
C GLU A 69 -11.03 -19.50 -4.51
N ALA A 70 -10.54 -19.27 -3.29
CA ALA A 70 -10.53 -20.29 -2.24
C ALA A 70 -11.94 -20.74 -1.85
N SER A 71 -12.93 -19.85 -1.94
CA SER A 71 -14.33 -20.18 -1.69
C SER A 71 -15.05 -20.77 -2.90
N GLY A 72 -14.39 -20.85 -4.06
CA GLY A 72 -14.97 -21.34 -5.30
C GLY A 72 -15.97 -20.39 -5.96
N ALA A 73 -16.05 -19.16 -5.50
CA ALA A 73 -17.09 -18.21 -5.93
C ALA A 73 -16.64 -17.33 -7.09
N ASN A 74 -15.40 -17.41 -7.53
CA ASN A 74 -14.88 -16.46 -8.50
C ASN A 74 -14.11 -17.08 -9.66
N LEU A 75 -14.36 -16.52 -10.85
CA LEU A 75 -13.70 -16.89 -12.09
C LEU A 75 -13.10 -15.67 -12.82
N ILE A 76 -13.02 -14.53 -12.16
CA ILE A 76 -12.46 -13.32 -12.76
C ILE A 76 -10.92 -13.38 -12.72
N THR A 77 -10.27 -13.11 -13.83
CA THR A 77 -8.81 -13.10 -13.92
C THR A 77 -8.24 -11.77 -13.42
N GLU A 78 -6.94 -11.78 -13.07
CA GLU A 78 -6.23 -10.57 -12.68
C GLU A 78 -6.22 -9.54 -13.82
N GLU A 79 -6.08 -10.01 -15.06
CA GLU A 79 -6.13 -9.14 -16.24
C GLU A 79 -7.47 -8.43 -16.39
N GLU A 80 -8.56 -9.13 -16.12
CA GLU A 80 -9.90 -8.54 -16.17
C GLU A 80 -10.08 -7.47 -15.09
N ILE A 81 -9.52 -7.70 -13.91
CA ILE A 81 -9.56 -6.74 -12.82
C ILE A 81 -8.79 -5.48 -13.18
N GLU A 82 -7.58 -5.62 -13.73
CA GLU A 82 -6.77 -4.49 -14.14
C GLU A 82 -7.43 -3.69 -15.28
N ALA A 83 -8.03 -4.39 -16.24
CA ALA A 83 -8.76 -3.74 -17.32
C ALA A 83 -9.94 -2.92 -16.79
N GLU A 84 -10.66 -3.44 -15.81
CA GLU A 84 -11.78 -2.72 -15.20
C GLU A 84 -11.32 -1.48 -14.45
N ILE A 85 -10.21 -1.56 -13.71
CA ILE A 85 -9.62 -0.42 -13.03
C ILE A 85 -9.22 0.66 -14.02
N ASP A 86 -8.58 0.28 -15.12
CA ASP A 86 -8.16 1.21 -16.16
C ASP A 86 -9.35 1.86 -16.86
N ALA A 87 -10.43 1.11 -17.07
CA ALA A 87 -11.67 1.63 -17.65
C ALA A 87 -12.31 2.69 -16.75
N VAL A 88 -12.35 2.46 -15.45
CA VAL A 88 -12.87 3.43 -14.47
C VAL A 88 -12.01 4.69 -14.45
N ARG A 89 -10.71 4.55 -14.49
CA ARG A 89 -9.77 5.67 -14.53
C ARG A 89 -9.96 6.51 -15.79
N SER A 90 -10.07 5.87 -16.93
CA SER A 90 -10.31 6.55 -18.21
C SER A 90 -11.63 7.31 -18.21
N ALA A 91 -12.68 6.73 -17.65
CA ALA A 91 -13.98 7.39 -17.51
C ALA A 91 -13.90 8.64 -16.62
N ARG A 92 -13.11 8.59 -15.55
CA ARG A 92 -12.89 9.75 -14.68
C ARG A 92 -12.15 10.88 -15.40
N LEU A 93 -11.12 10.53 -16.16
CA LEU A 93 -10.36 11.51 -16.94
C LEU A 93 -11.23 12.19 -18.00
N ARG A 94 -12.07 11.43 -18.68
CA ARG A 94 -13.01 11.99 -19.66
C ARG A 94 -14.02 12.93 -19.01
N ARG A 95 -14.51 12.62 -17.83
CA ARG A 95 -15.41 13.49 -17.09
C ARG A 95 -14.74 14.79 -16.67
N LYS A 96 -13.48 14.74 -16.25
CA LYS A 96 -12.72 15.94 -15.90
C LYS A 96 -12.39 16.82 -17.10
N ALA A 97 -12.26 16.23 -18.28
CA ALA A 97 -11.95 16.97 -19.51
C ALA A 97 -13.12 17.76 -20.07
N ARG A 98 -14.32 17.51 -19.60
CA ARG A 98 -15.51 18.26 -19.96
C ARG A 98 -15.66 19.46 -19.01
#